data_0e9e95f35e22586330891cbc56fe9998
#
_entry.id   0e9e95f35e22586330891cbc56fe9998
#
_cell.length_a   1.000
_cell.length_b   1.000
_cell.length_c   1.000
_cell.angle_alpha   90.00
_cell.angle_beta   90.00
_cell.angle_gamma   90.00
#
_symmetry.space_group_name_H-M   'P 1'
#
loop_
_entity.id
_entity.type
_entity.pdbx_description
1 polymer ?
#
loop_
_entity_poly.entity_id
_entity_poly.type
_entity_poly.pdbx_seq_one_letter_code
_entity_poly.pdbx_strand_id
1 'polypeptide(L)'
;MVRSMYAAIAGLKTHQSKMDVIGNNISNCNTYGYKSSRAAFQEAMYTTTSHAAGGTNSFGGTNAAQVGYGCKLASIDKLFEASTPAATGKSSDVMITGNGFFLVGNKLPTGVGGVNPEQGSTENGDVANQQDITSLLLTRVGNLGVDEDGFIVDSQGYVVYGFTYPAEQQVYPIPEGASISHNNLMPLRVPLQKADGTNVQGDDGKPPEVTIAFDPSGTVTAKVAGGETITIGEIALANVPNTGGLEMGTGSYYTIGNNTGVVEAFQPGDGNTGRLQPSCLEMANVDIANEFAEMITTQRGFQANTRIVTVTDQMLEELVSMKR
;
A
#
# COMPACT_ATOMS: atom_id res chain seq x y z
N MET A 1 -41.68 13.19 -10.29
CA MET A 1 -40.67 13.72 -11.25
C MET A 1 -39.40 14.21 -10.56
N VAL A 2 -39.45 15.11 -9.57
CA VAL A 2 -38.24 15.62 -8.88
C VAL A 2 -37.43 14.52 -8.19
N ARG A 3 -38.08 13.48 -7.62
CA ARG A 3 -37.38 12.36 -6.95
C ARG A 3 -36.58 11.49 -7.93
N SER A 4 -37.10 11.23 -9.13
CA SER A 4 -36.41 10.46 -10.16
C SER A 4 -35.16 11.19 -10.66
N MET A 5 -35.23 12.52 -10.75
CA MET A 5 -34.08 13.35 -11.11
C MET A 5 -32.98 13.31 -10.03
N TYR A 6 -33.34 13.39 -8.74
CA TYR A 6 -32.35 13.24 -7.66
C TYR A 6 -31.70 11.86 -7.65
N ALA A 7 -32.49 10.80 -7.87
CA ALA A 7 -31.93 9.44 -7.98
C ALA A 7 -30.98 9.30 -9.16
N ALA A 8 -31.33 9.88 -10.32
CA ALA A 8 -30.47 9.88 -11.50
C ALA A 8 -29.17 10.67 -11.28
N ILE A 9 -29.23 11.84 -10.62
CA ILE A 9 -28.05 12.65 -10.30
C ILE A 9 -27.12 11.89 -9.31
N ALA A 10 -27.71 11.23 -8.31
CA ALA A 10 -26.95 10.38 -7.39
C ALA A 10 -26.23 9.26 -8.14
N GLY A 11 -26.93 8.57 -9.06
CA GLY A 11 -26.36 7.56 -9.93
C GLY A 11 -25.26 8.09 -10.85
N LEU A 12 -25.42 9.29 -11.41
CA LEU A 12 -24.37 9.94 -12.22
C LEU A 12 -23.08 10.15 -11.43
N LYS A 13 -23.19 10.70 -10.22
CA LYS A 13 -22.02 10.95 -9.35
C LYS A 13 -21.31 9.64 -8.98
N THR A 14 -22.05 8.59 -8.63
CA THR A 14 -21.44 7.30 -8.27
C THR A 14 -20.77 6.63 -9.46
N HIS A 15 -21.38 6.65 -10.65
CA HIS A 15 -20.75 6.12 -11.85
C HIS A 15 -19.52 6.94 -12.27
N GLN A 16 -19.54 8.27 -12.08
CA GLN A 16 -18.36 9.10 -12.32
C GLN A 16 -17.22 8.71 -11.38
N SER A 17 -17.45 8.62 -10.07
CA SER A 17 -16.42 8.18 -9.13
C SER A 17 -15.89 6.78 -9.44
N LYS A 18 -16.75 5.85 -9.92
CA LYS A 18 -16.30 4.54 -10.37
C LYS A 18 -15.41 4.63 -11.63
N MET A 19 -15.77 5.49 -12.59
CA MET A 19 -14.91 5.70 -13.77
C MET A 19 -13.55 6.28 -13.41
N ASP A 20 -13.48 7.18 -12.42
CA ASP A 20 -12.23 7.76 -11.95
C ASP A 20 -11.32 6.68 -11.32
N VAL A 21 -11.90 5.74 -10.54
CA VAL A 21 -11.17 4.60 -9.97
C VAL A 21 -10.67 3.65 -11.04
N ILE A 22 -11.52 3.27 -12.01
CA ILE A 22 -11.14 2.40 -13.14
C ILE A 22 -10.04 3.07 -13.99
N GLY A 23 -10.18 4.35 -14.26
CA GLY A 23 -9.18 5.13 -15.02
C GLY A 23 -7.81 5.15 -14.33
N ASN A 24 -7.80 5.27 -12.99
CA ASN A 24 -6.59 5.20 -12.19
C ASN A 24 -5.97 3.78 -12.23
N ASN A 25 -6.78 2.71 -12.10
CA ASN A 25 -6.30 1.33 -12.21
C ASN A 25 -5.64 1.08 -13.57
N ILE A 26 -6.29 1.48 -14.67
CA ILE A 26 -5.74 1.30 -16.02
C ILE A 26 -4.45 2.11 -16.22
N SER A 27 -4.40 3.35 -15.72
CA SER A 27 -3.20 4.19 -15.85
C SER A 27 -1.98 3.59 -15.15
N ASN A 28 -2.20 2.85 -14.06
CA ASN A 28 -1.14 2.27 -13.22
C ASN A 28 -0.93 0.78 -13.46
N CYS A 29 -1.45 0.19 -14.53
CA CYS A 29 -1.29 -1.24 -14.81
C CYS A 29 0.17 -1.67 -15.01
N ASN A 30 1.05 -0.75 -15.43
CA ASN A 30 2.48 -0.97 -15.62
C ASN A 30 3.34 -0.43 -14.45
N THR A 31 2.71 0.08 -13.40
CA THR A 31 3.42 0.58 -12.22
C THR A 31 3.71 -0.57 -11.25
N TYR A 32 4.97 -0.83 -10.97
CA TYR A 32 5.36 -1.89 -10.03
C TYR A 32 4.82 -1.61 -8.62
N GLY A 33 4.38 -2.67 -7.94
CA GLY A 33 3.82 -2.59 -6.58
C GLY A 33 2.47 -1.88 -6.48
N TYR A 34 1.86 -1.48 -7.61
CA TYR A 34 0.53 -0.85 -7.59
C TYR A 34 -0.55 -1.86 -7.19
N LYS A 35 -1.46 -1.42 -6.33
CA LYS A 35 -2.62 -2.19 -5.89
C LYS A 35 -3.90 -1.55 -6.41
N SER A 36 -4.72 -2.34 -7.10
CA SER A 36 -5.98 -1.88 -7.67
C SER A 36 -6.95 -1.41 -6.59
N SER A 37 -7.79 -0.46 -6.95
CA SER A 37 -8.85 0.06 -6.08
C SER A 37 -10.20 -0.37 -6.63
N ARG A 38 -11.16 -0.64 -5.75
CA ARG A 38 -12.52 -1.02 -6.10
C ARG A 38 -13.51 -0.06 -5.44
N ALA A 39 -14.42 0.52 -6.22
CA ALA A 39 -15.50 1.33 -5.72
C ALA A 39 -16.72 0.46 -5.36
N ALA A 40 -17.15 0.48 -4.11
CA ALA A 40 -18.36 -0.19 -3.64
C ALA A 40 -19.52 0.81 -3.54
N PHE A 41 -20.71 0.40 -4.00
CA PHE A 41 -21.92 1.21 -3.94
C PHE A 41 -22.84 0.70 -2.86
N GLN A 42 -23.58 1.62 -2.26
CA GLN A 42 -24.69 1.30 -1.37
C GLN A 42 -25.93 2.13 -1.76
N GLU A 43 -27.07 1.58 -1.45
CA GLU A 43 -28.33 2.30 -1.63
C GLU A 43 -28.43 3.49 -0.68
N ALA A 44 -29.08 4.56 -1.16
CA ALA A 44 -29.35 5.76 -0.37
C ALA A 44 -30.61 5.55 0.50
N MET A 45 -31.06 6.64 1.15
CA MET A 45 -32.21 6.60 2.03
C MET A 45 -33.50 6.24 1.29
N TYR A 46 -34.46 5.65 2.01
CA TYR A 46 -35.80 5.36 1.58
C TYR A 46 -36.81 6.27 2.28
N THR A 47 -37.87 6.63 1.56
CA THR A 47 -39.08 7.23 2.15
C THR A 47 -40.20 6.23 2.11
N THR A 48 -40.83 5.97 3.26
CA THR A 48 -41.98 5.11 3.36
C THR A 48 -43.24 5.90 2.96
N THR A 49 -43.90 5.44 1.90
CA THR A 49 -45.15 6.04 1.39
C THR A 49 -46.35 5.45 2.15
N SER A 50 -46.35 4.17 2.45
CA SER A 50 -47.32 3.50 3.32
C SER A 50 -46.60 2.54 4.26
N HIS A 51 -47.05 2.46 5.50
CA HIS A 51 -46.51 1.52 6.47
C HIS A 51 -47.19 0.15 6.31
N ALA A 52 -46.48 -0.92 6.69
CA ALA A 52 -47.08 -2.25 6.76
C ALA A 52 -48.15 -2.28 7.87
N ALA A 53 -49.27 -2.91 7.59
CA ALA A 53 -50.30 -3.18 8.57
C ALA A 53 -50.55 -4.69 8.69
N GLY A 54 -50.65 -5.16 9.92
CA GLY A 54 -50.97 -6.57 10.19
C GLY A 54 -52.38 -6.92 9.76
N GLY A 55 -52.59 -8.14 9.33
CA GLY A 55 -53.94 -8.67 9.01
C GLY A 55 -54.83 -8.74 10.27
N THR A 56 -56.09 -8.42 10.10
CA THR A 56 -57.15 -8.62 11.09
C THR A 56 -58.06 -9.77 10.66
N ASN A 57 -58.94 -10.23 11.53
CA ASN A 57 -59.88 -11.34 11.19
C ASN A 57 -60.76 -11.05 9.96
N SER A 58 -60.87 -9.80 9.52
CA SER A 58 -61.73 -9.40 8.40
C SER A 58 -60.96 -8.90 7.17
N PHE A 59 -59.69 -8.52 7.33
CA PHE A 59 -58.86 -7.98 6.25
C PHE A 59 -57.43 -8.56 6.28
N GLY A 60 -56.88 -8.87 5.11
CA GLY A 60 -55.49 -9.28 4.94
C GLY A 60 -54.53 -8.15 5.29
N GLY A 61 -53.30 -8.50 5.71
CA GLY A 61 -52.24 -7.55 5.97
C GLY A 61 -51.76 -6.83 4.69
N THR A 62 -51.29 -5.59 4.80
CA THR A 62 -50.72 -4.81 3.71
C THR A 62 -49.22 -4.61 3.93
N ASN A 63 -48.44 -4.72 2.84
CA ASN A 63 -46.99 -4.51 2.89
C ASN A 63 -46.62 -3.03 2.82
N ALA A 64 -45.48 -2.67 3.36
CA ALA A 64 -44.96 -1.32 3.24
C ALA A 64 -44.61 -0.99 1.78
N ALA A 65 -44.97 0.24 1.34
CA ALA A 65 -44.52 0.79 0.08
C ALA A 65 -43.43 1.86 0.37
N GLN A 66 -42.24 1.64 -0.20
CA GLN A 66 -41.09 2.49 0.02
C GLN A 66 -40.47 2.94 -1.30
N VAL A 67 -39.97 4.17 -1.38
CA VAL A 67 -39.31 4.74 -2.55
C VAL A 67 -37.91 5.20 -2.16
N GLY A 68 -36.90 4.70 -2.89
CA GLY A 68 -35.49 5.06 -2.69
C GLY A 68 -35.09 6.35 -3.40
N TYR A 69 -34.00 6.97 -2.92
CA TYR A 69 -33.39 8.18 -3.50
C TYR A 69 -32.14 7.90 -4.33
N GLY A 70 -31.92 6.66 -4.75
CA GLY A 70 -30.80 6.24 -5.58
C GLY A 70 -29.70 5.56 -4.79
N CYS A 71 -28.47 5.72 -5.25
CA CYS A 71 -27.27 5.11 -4.67
C CYS A 71 -26.24 6.14 -4.26
N LYS A 72 -25.34 5.76 -3.37
CA LYS A 72 -24.16 6.54 -2.98
C LYS A 72 -22.90 5.64 -2.98
N LEU A 73 -21.73 6.24 -3.05
CA LEU A 73 -20.47 5.55 -2.84
C LEU A 73 -20.38 5.14 -1.36
N ALA A 74 -20.12 3.85 -1.11
CA ALA A 74 -19.91 3.31 0.24
C ALA A 74 -18.45 3.45 0.66
N SER A 75 -17.55 2.88 -0.16
CA SER A 75 -16.11 2.87 0.09
C SER A 75 -15.34 2.77 -1.22
N ILE A 76 -14.08 3.10 -1.16
CA ILE A 76 -13.09 2.78 -2.19
C ILE A 76 -12.03 1.94 -1.49
N ASP A 77 -12.08 0.62 -1.73
CA ASP A 77 -11.22 -0.34 -1.07
C ASP A 77 -10.01 -0.65 -1.96
N LYS A 78 -8.83 -0.81 -1.35
CA LYS A 78 -7.64 -1.31 -2.02
C LYS A 78 -7.55 -2.83 -1.89
N LEU A 79 -7.19 -3.49 -2.99
CA LEU A 79 -7.01 -4.94 -3.06
C LEU A 79 -5.52 -5.26 -2.93
N PHE A 80 -5.12 -5.75 -1.75
CA PHE A 80 -3.72 -6.08 -1.45
C PHE A 80 -3.35 -7.53 -1.81
N GLU A 81 -4.05 -8.13 -2.76
CA GLU A 81 -3.70 -9.44 -3.27
C GLU A 81 -2.31 -9.41 -3.93
N ALA A 82 -1.53 -10.49 -3.73
CA ALA A 82 -0.24 -10.62 -4.38
C ALA A 82 -0.41 -10.75 -5.90
N SER A 83 0.48 -10.10 -6.64
CA SER A 83 0.48 -10.13 -8.10
C SER A 83 1.60 -11.04 -8.63
N THR A 84 1.69 -11.17 -9.94
CA THR A 84 2.72 -11.97 -10.61
C THR A 84 4.09 -11.30 -10.52
N PRO A 85 5.17 -12.08 -10.33
CA PRO A 85 6.53 -11.57 -10.36
C PRO A 85 6.95 -11.21 -11.78
N ALA A 86 7.57 -10.04 -11.95
CA ALA A 86 8.28 -9.66 -13.16
C ALA A 86 9.78 -9.83 -12.93
N ALA A 87 10.42 -10.74 -13.65
CA ALA A 87 11.86 -10.92 -13.57
C ALA A 87 12.58 -9.72 -14.21
N THR A 88 13.44 -9.05 -13.44
CA THR A 88 14.21 -7.88 -13.90
C THR A 88 15.67 -8.23 -14.18
N GLY A 89 16.16 -9.33 -13.60
CA GLY A 89 17.56 -9.76 -13.71
C GLY A 89 18.54 -8.92 -12.89
N LYS A 90 18.05 -7.94 -12.11
CA LYS A 90 18.86 -7.18 -11.15
C LYS A 90 18.83 -7.86 -9.79
N SER A 91 19.98 -8.07 -9.18
CA SER A 91 20.09 -8.67 -7.84
C SER A 91 19.57 -7.77 -6.72
N SER A 92 19.48 -6.47 -6.98
CA SER A 92 18.97 -5.47 -6.05
C SER A 92 17.44 -5.37 -6.00
N ASP A 93 16.76 -5.95 -6.99
CA ASP A 93 15.30 -5.94 -7.03
C ASP A 93 14.75 -7.12 -6.23
N VAL A 94 13.71 -6.86 -5.45
CA VAL A 94 13.11 -7.85 -4.56
C VAL A 94 11.59 -7.72 -4.51
N MET A 95 10.90 -8.85 -4.51
CA MET A 95 9.45 -8.93 -4.38
C MET A 95 9.06 -9.66 -3.10
N ILE A 96 7.96 -9.27 -2.46
CA ILE A 96 7.35 -10.00 -1.35
C ILE A 96 6.31 -10.97 -1.91
N THR A 97 6.52 -12.28 -1.67
CA THR A 97 5.55 -13.32 -2.04
C THR A 97 4.62 -13.60 -0.87
N GLY A 98 3.46 -12.98 -0.85
CA GLY A 98 2.49 -13.09 0.24
C GLY A 98 2.20 -11.75 0.92
N ASN A 99 1.88 -11.78 2.21
CA ASN A 99 1.56 -10.59 2.99
C ASN A 99 2.83 -9.87 3.47
N GLY A 100 2.70 -8.59 3.82
CA GLY A 100 3.77 -7.77 4.38
C GLY A 100 4.10 -6.55 3.50
N PHE A 101 4.85 -5.62 4.05
CA PHE A 101 5.31 -4.41 3.37
C PHE A 101 6.75 -4.13 3.75
N PHE A 102 7.51 -3.55 2.84
CA PHE A 102 8.82 -3.00 3.17
C PHE A 102 8.66 -1.75 4.01
N LEU A 103 9.52 -1.62 4.99
CA LEU A 103 9.60 -0.45 5.86
C LEU A 103 10.65 0.51 5.31
N VAL A 104 10.22 1.71 4.96
CA VAL A 104 11.09 2.74 4.43
C VAL A 104 10.88 4.06 5.16
N GLY A 105 11.91 4.89 5.23
CA GLY A 105 11.80 6.16 5.93
C GLY A 105 12.99 7.06 5.69
N ASN A 106 13.03 8.17 6.40
CA ASN A 106 14.18 9.07 6.37
C ASN A 106 15.37 8.46 7.12
N LYS A 107 16.58 8.90 6.81
CA LYS A 107 17.78 8.56 7.59
C LYS A 107 17.54 8.95 9.06
N LEU A 108 17.84 8.03 10.00
CA LEU A 108 17.74 8.36 11.42
C LEU A 108 18.70 9.49 11.78
N PRO A 109 18.25 10.47 12.62
CA PRO A 109 19.16 11.47 13.17
C PRO A 109 20.26 10.82 14.02
N THR A 110 21.45 11.42 14.03
CA THR A 110 22.57 10.94 14.86
C THR A 110 22.15 10.92 16.35
N GLY A 111 22.28 9.77 17.01
CA GLY A 111 21.95 9.60 18.43
C GLY A 111 20.57 8.96 18.69
N VAL A 112 19.84 8.55 17.68
CA VAL A 112 18.61 7.75 17.82
C VAL A 112 18.98 6.27 17.81
N GLY A 113 18.52 5.52 18.81
CA GLY A 113 18.87 4.09 19.02
C GLY A 113 18.14 3.11 18.10
N GLY A 114 17.41 3.60 17.09
CA GLY A 114 16.65 2.76 16.15
C GLY A 114 15.13 3.03 16.22
N VAL A 115 14.36 2.19 15.54
CA VAL A 115 12.89 2.23 15.54
C VAL A 115 12.38 0.97 16.23
N ASN A 116 11.37 1.12 17.10
CA ASN A 116 10.76 -0.02 17.76
C ASN A 116 10.00 -0.88 16.73
N PRO A 117 10.22 -2.21 16.67
CA PRO A 117 9.53 -3.09 15.74
C PRO A 117 8.04 -3.28 16.04
N GLU A 118 7.59 -2.96 17.28
CA GLU A 118 6.19 -3.05 17.69
C GLU A 118 5.58 -1.67 17.91
N GLN A 119 4.37 -1.46 17.41
CA GLN A 119 3.64 -0.21 17.60
C GLN A 119 3.19 -0.04 19.06
N GLY A 120 3.64 1.05 19.71
CA GLY A 120 3.20 1.41 21.07
C GLY A 120 3.84 0.63 22.21
N SER A 121 4.85 -0.20 21.94
CA SER A 121 5.62 -0.90 22.99
C SER A 121 6.68 0.02 23.58
N THR A 122 6.44 0.53 24.79
CA THR A 122 7.42 1.29 25.59
C THR A 122 8.14 0.42 26.63
N GLU A 123 7.97 -0.90 26.56
CA GLU A 123 8.35 -1.80 27.67
C GLU A 123 9.82 -2.27 27.68
N ASN A 124 10.63 -1.96 26.69
CA ASN A 124 12.07 -2.23 26.80
C ASN A 124 12.82 -1.02 27.34
N GLY A 125 12.96 -1.00 28.63
CA GLY A 125 13.39 0.08 29.53
C GLY A 125 14.78 0.66 29.33
N ASP A 126 15.33 0.80 28.12
CA ASP A 126 16.68 1.32 27.96
C ASP A 126 16.92 2.27 26.76
N VAL A 127 15.87 2.71 26.05
CA VAL A 127 16.11 3.64 24.93
C VAL A 127 15.18 4.84 24.96
N ALA A 128 15.61 5.89 25.64
CA ALA A 128 14.92 7.19 25.69
C ALA A 128 14.80 7.91 24.33
N ASN A 129 15.22 7.29 23.23
CA ASN A 129 15.30 7.90 21.89
C ASN A 129 14.88 6.94 20.76
N GLN A 130 14.00 5.95 20.99
CA GLN A 130 13.43 5.16 19.90
C GLN A 130 12.25 5.88 19.26
N GLN A 131 12.16 5.80 17.92
CA GLN A 131 11.00 6.23 17.18
C GLN A 131 10.00 5.07 17.04
N ASP A 132 8.71 5.39 16.95
CA ASP A 132 7.68 4.40 16.67
C ASP A 132 7.70 3.97 15.20
N ILE A 133 7.34 2.72 14.93
CA ILE A 133 7.17 2.19 13.56
C ILE A 133 6.15 3.01 12.76
N THR A 134 5.25 3.72 13.42
CA THR A 134 4.27 4.61 12.79
C THR A 134 4.88 5.80 12.07
N SER A 135 6.15 6.13 12.35
CA SER A 135 6.89 7.18 11.64
C SER A 135 7.45 6.72 10.29
N LEU A 136 7.44 5.41 10.04
CA LEU A 136 7.92 4.81 8.80
C LEU A 136 6.80 4.72 7.77
N LEU A 137 7.21 4.76 6.50
CA LEU A 137 6.34 4.51 5.36
C LEU A 137 6.40 3.03 4.99
N LEU A 138 5.29 2.53 4.50
CA LEU A 138 5.15 1.17 4.02
C LEU A 138 5.10 1.17 2.50
N THR A 139 5.82 0.25 1.86
CA THR A 139 5.77 0.09 0.40
C THR A 139 5.81 -1.37 -0.03
N ARG A 140 5.29 -1.65 -1.23
CA ARG A 140 5.42 -2.95 -1.90
C ARG A 140 6.42 -2.90 -3.04
N VAL A 141 6.94 -1.71 -3.36
CA VAL A 141 7.92 -1.53 -4.42
C VAL A 141 9.30 -1.95 -3.90
N GLY A 142 9.89 -2.95 -4.50
CA GLY A 142 11.20 -3.48 -4.11
C GLY A 142 12.31 -3.14 -5.10
N ASN A 143 12.22 -2.02 -5.80
CA ASN A 143 13.31 -1.51 -6.64
C ASN A 143 14.30 -0.77 -5.75
N LEU A 144 15.30 -1.49 -5.27
CA LEU A 144 16.25 -1.00 -4.29
C LEU A 144 17.60 -0.70 -4.93
N GLY A 145 18.32 0.24 -4.34
CA GLY A 145 19.67 0.62 -4.76
C GLY A 145 20.56 0.93 -3.57
N VAL A 146 21.80 1.29 -3.81
CA VAL A 146 22.75 1.75 -2.79
C VAL A 146 23.08 3.22 -3.04
N ASP A 147 23.00 4.03 -2.00
CA ASP A 147 23.38 5.44 -2.01
C ASP A 147 24.90 5.60 -1.83
N GLU A 148 25.43 6.80 -2.09
CA GLU A 148 26.84 7.16 -1.91
C GLU A 148 27.36 6.89 -0.47
N ASP A 149 26.50 7.06 0.52
CA ASP A 149 26.77 6.77 1.93
C ASP A 149 26.70 5.28 2.29
N GLY A 150 26.35 4.39 1.35
CA GLY A 150 26.18 2.96 1.56
C GLY A 150 24.81 2.54 2.10
N PHE A 151 23.84 3.44 2.23
CA PHE A 151 22.49 3.07 2.63
C PHE A 151 21.73 2.38 1.49
N ILE A 152 20.92 1.38 1.86
CA ILE A 152 19.99 0.79 0.92
C ILE A 152 18.79 1.73 0.80
N VAL A 153 18.56 2.26 -0.39
CA VAL A 153 17.52 3.24 -0.68
C VAL A 153 16.57 2.76 -1.77
N ASP A 154 15.35 3.25 -1.70
CA ASP A 154 14.35 3.09 -2.75
C ASP A 154 14.56 4.14 -3.86
N SER A 155 13.84 4.00 -4.97
CA SER A 155 13.87 4.90 -6.12
C SER A 155 13.60 6.38 -5.81
N GLN A 156 12.97 6.69 -4.68
CA GLN A 156 12.71 8.06 -4.21
C GLN A 156 13.69 8.55 -3.13
N GLY A 157 14.68 7.73 -2.76
CA GLY A 157 15.70 8.08 -1.79
C GLY A 157 15.34 7.81 -0.33
N TYR A 158 14.23 7.13 -0.05
CA TYR A 158 13.94 6.65 1.30
C TYR A 158 14.81 5.45 1.63
N VAL A 159 15.31 5.41 2.87
CA VAL A 159 16.16 4.33 3.36
C VAL A 159 15.30 3.14 3.79
N VAL A 160 15.74 1.93 3.44
CA VAL A 160 15.09 0.68 3.84
C VAL A 160 15.51 0.30 5.25
N TYR A 161 14.55 -0.08 6.07
CA TYR A 161 14.76 -0.51 7.45
C TYR A 161 14.76 -2.03 7.56
N GLY A 162 15.58 -2.53 8.46
CA GLY A 162 15.72 -3.95 8.72
C GLY A 162 16.39 -4.22 10.05
N PHE A 163 16.63 -5.51 10.30
CA PHE A 163 17.37 -5.99 11.46
C PHE A 163 18.85 -6.06 11.09
N THR A 164 19.69 -5.40 11.86
CA THR A 164 21.11 -5.31 11.58
C THR A 164 21.93 -5.69 12.81
N TYR A 165 23.23 -5.76 12.62
CA TYR A 165 24.19 -5.86 13.72
C TYR A 165 24.13 -4.59 14.59
N PRO A 166 24.41 -4.67 15.90
CA PRO A 166 24.55 -3.50 16.73
C PRO A 166 25.54 -2.49 16.13
N ALA A 167 25.30 -1.20 16.34
CA ALA A 167 26.08 -0.12 15.69
C ALA A 167 27.60 -0.24 15.90
N GLU A 168 28.01 -0.81 17.03
CA GLU A 168 29.43 -1.06 17.36
C GLU A 168 30.06 -2.18 16.52
N GLN A 169 29.25 -3.05 15.95
CA GLN A 169 29.65 -4.22 15.12
C GLN A 169 29.49 -3.98 13.63
N GLN A 170 28.96 -2.83 13.22
CA GLN A 170 28.80 -2.46 11.81
C GLN A 170 30.11 -1.93 11.21
N VAL A 171 31.18 -2.67 11.34
CA VAL A 171 32.53 -2.33 10.88
C VAL A 171 33.03 -3.43 9.95
N TYR A 172 33.79 -3.07 8.94
CA TYR A 172 34.38 -4.03 8.00
C TYR A 172 35.81 -4.44 8.45
N PRO A 173 36.17 -5.74 8.49
CA PRO A 173 35.27 -6.89 8.39
C PRO A 173 34.37 -7.06 9.62
N ILE A 174 33.19 -7.65 9.44
CA ILE A 174 32.28 -7.91 10.56
C ILE A 174 32.96 -8.86 11.56
N PRO A 175 32.94 -8.59 12.86
CA PRO A 175 33.62 -9.43 13.88
C PRO A 175 33.06 -10.87 13.87
N GLU A 176 33.94 -11.87 14.03
CA GLU A 176 33.51 -13.25 14.20
C GLU A 176 32.62 -13.38 15.46
N GLY A 177 31.42 -13.94 15.28
CA GLY A 177 30.44 -14.08 16.37
C GLY A 177 29.45 -12.93 16.52
N ALA A 178 29.44 -11.94 15.62
CA ALA A 178 28.40 -10.93 15.54
C ALA A 178 27.03 -11.59 15.23
N SER A 179 26.01 -11.20 15.99
CA SER A 179 24.63 -11.66 15.78
C SER A 179 23.72 -10.50 15.43
N ILE A 180 22.78 -10.72 14.52
CA ILE A 180 21.78 -9.73 14.13
C ILE A 180 20.84 -9.52 15.31
N SER A 181 20.57 -8.26 15.63
CA SER A 181 19.64 -7.89 16.70
C SER A 181 18.24 -7.66 16.10
N HIS A 182 17.25 -8.40 16.61
CA HIS A 182 15.85 -8.27 16.19
C HIS A 182 15.04 -7.33 17.09
N ASN A 183 15.70 -6.72 18.08
CA ASN A 183 15.02 -5.83 19.04
C ASN A 183 14.79 -4.42 18.49
N ASN A 184 15.55 -4.00 17.49
CA ASN A 184 15.47 -2.66 16.93
C ASN A 184 15.55 -2.68 15.41
N LEU A 185 14.73 -1.89 14.76
CA LEU A 185 14.83 -1.61 13.35
C LEU A 185 15.84 -0.49 13.12
N MET A 186 16.78 -0.74 12.25
CA MET A 186 17.77 0.25 11.84
C MET A 186 17.82 0.37 10.31
N PRO A 187 18.24 1.52 9.79
CA PRO A 187 18.45 1.66 8.36
C PRO A 187 19.56 0.69 7.91
N LEU A 188 19.26 -0.10 6.88
CA LEU A 188 20.22 -1.03 6.30
C LEU A 188 21.35 -0.25 5.62
N ARG A 189 22.57 -0.47 6.06
CA ARG A 189 23.74 0.20 5.54
C ARG A 189 24.87 -0.79 5.27
N VAL A 190 25.49 -0.66 4.11
CA VAL A 190 26.74 -1.39 3.81
C VAL A 190 27.87 -0.77 4.64
N PRO A 191 28.62 -1.55 5.40
CA PRO A 191 29.76 -1.04 6.16
C PRO A 191 30.90 -0.66 5.19
N LEU A 192 30.96 0.62 4.84
CA LEU A 192 32.02 1.17 3.97
C LEU A 192 33.23 1.69 4.76
N GLN A 193 33.21 1.60 6.10
CA GLN A 193 34.31 1.99 6.95
C GLN A 193 34.99 0.80 7.58
N LYS A 194 36.33 0.78 7.53
CA LYS A 194 37.15 -0.19 8.25
C LYS A 194 37.20 0.15 9.75
N ALA A 195 37.60 -0.82 10.58
CA ALA A 195 37.82 -0.62 12.01
C ALA A 195 38.77 0.53 12.33
N ASP A 196 39.66 0.86 11.41
CA ASP A 196 40.64 1.96 11.53
C ASP A 196 40.05 3.34 11.19
N GLY A 197 38.73 3.44 10.93
CA GLY A 197 38.07 4.70 10.54
C GLY A 197 38.36 5.15 9.09
N THR A 198 39.11 4.36 8.32
CA THR A 198 39.36 4.61 6.90
C THR A 198 38.26 4.01 6.06
N ASN A 199 37.80 4.75 5.05
CA ASN A 199 36.80 4.21 4.12
C ASN A 199 37.42 3.06 3.30
N VAL A 200 36.62 2.01 3.04
CA VAL A 200 36.96 0.97 2.09
C VAL A 200 37.06 1.65 0.72
N GLN A 201 38.27 1.75 0.16
CA GLN A 201 38.51 2.29 -1.17
C GLN A 201 38.58 1.15 -2.17
N GLY A 202 37.93 1.35 -3.32
CA GLY A 202 38.15 0.51 -4.49
C GLY A 202 39.58 0.70 -5.03
N ASP A 203 40.01 -0.17 -5.95
CA ASP A 203 41.35 -0.13 -6.57
C ASP A 203 41.68 1.22 -7.25
N ASP A 204 40.64 2.01 -7.60
CA ASP A 204 40.75 3.31 -8.26
C ASP A 204 40.66 4.53 -7.30
N GLY A 205 40.68 4.35 -5.97
CA GLY A 205 40.52 5.40 -4.99
C GLY A 205 39.11 6.05 -4.93
N LYS A 206 38.15 5.46 -5.64
CA LYS A 206 36.72 5.81 -5.60
C LYS A 206 35.98 4.94 -4.59
N PRO A 207 34.78 5.36 -4.12
CA PRO A 207 33.94 4.47 -3.33
C PRO A 207 33.74 3.15 -4.11
N PRO A 208 33.83 1.97 -3.45
CA PRO A 208 33.75 0.70 -4.13
C PRO A 208 32.35 0.52 -4.74
N GLU A 209 32.31 -0.05 -5.93
CA GLU A 209 31.03 -0.46 -6.51
C GLU A 209 30.46 -1.62 -5.66
N VAL A 210 29.31 -1.37 -5.05
CA VAL A 210 28.64 -2.32 -4.17
C VAL A 210 27.47 -2.94 -4.91
N THR A 211 27.48 -4.25 -5.05
CA THR A 211 26.33 -5.00 -5.56
C THR A 211 25.64 -5.67 -4.39
N ILE A 212 24.36 -5.32 -4.18
CA ILE A 212 23.52 -5.98 -3.16
C ILE A 212 22.77 -7.16 -3.76
N ALA A 213 22.58 -8.19 -2.94
CA ALA A 213 21.76 -9.33 -3.27
C ALA A 213 20.91 -9.74 -2.06
N PHE A 214 19.69 -10.15 -2.36
CA PHE A 214 18.72 -10.58 -1.36
C PHE A 214 18.54 -12.10 -1.41
N ASP A 215 18.41 -12.71 -0.24
CA ASP A 215 18.07 -14.12 -0.10
C ASP A 215 16.56 -14.29 0.19
N PRO A 216 15.91 -15.40 -0.14
CA PRO A 216 14.51 -15.64 0.20
C PRO A 216 14.18 -15.58 1.70
N SER A 217 15.16 -15.78 2.56
CA SER A 217 15.06 -15.64 4.02
C SER A 217 15.08 -14.18 4.51
N GLY A 218 15.35 -13.22 3.60
CA GLY A 218 15.48 -11.79 3.95
C GLY A 218 16.90 -11.33 4.22
N THR A 219 17.87 -12.22 4.22
CA THR A 219 19.27 -11.87 4.43
C THR A 219 19.76 -11.00 3.28
N VAL A 220 20.35 -9.86 3.62
CA VAL A 220 20.92 -8.89 2.68
C VAL A 220 22.42 -9.07 2.65
N THR A 221 22.94 -9.40 1.49
CA THR A 221 24.38 -9.54 1.25
C THR A 221 24.87 -8.45 0.31
N ALA A 222 26.03 -7.90 0.61
CA ALA A 222 26.73 -6.99 -0.27
C ALA A 222 28.02 -7.61 -0.75
N LYS A 223 28.26 -7.49 -2.05
CA LYS A 223 29.55 -7.79 -2.66
C LYS A 223 30.27 -6.48 -2.90
N VAL A 224 31.36 -6.27 -2.17
CA VAL A 224 32.23 -5.10 -2.31
C VAL A 224 33.33 -5.40 -3.33
N ALA A 225 33.81 -4.42 -4.07
CA ALA A 225 34.92 -4.55 -4.99
C ALA A 225 36.15 -5.17 -4.26
N GLY A 226 36.55 -6.34 -4.71
CA GLY A 226 37.54 -7.19 -4.01
C GLY A 226 37.08 -8.63 -3.84
N GLY A 227 35.77 -8.91 -4.10
CA GLY A 227 35.21 -10.26 -4.21
C GLY A 227 34.68 -10.85 -2.91
N GLU A 228 34.81 -10.19 -1.78
CA GLU A 228 34.29 -10.66 -0.50
C GLU A 228 32.80 -10.32 -0.37
N THR A 229 32.00 -11.31 0.02
CA THR A 229 30.57 -11.13 0.27
C THR A 229 30.34 -10.91 1.76
N ILE A 230 29.70 -9.79 2.10
CA ILE A 230 29.43 -9.37 3.48
C ILE A 230 27.92 -9.46 3.71
N THR A 231 27.51 -10.04 4.82
CA THR A 231 26.11 -9.99 5.28
C THR A 231 25.89 -8.67 6.00
N ILE A 232 24.95 -7.86 5.52
CA ILE A 232 24.62 -6.54 6.10
C ILE A 232 23.64 -6.71 7.26
N GLY A 233 22.63 -7.53 7.07
CA GLY A 233 21.52 -7.71 7.99
C GLY A 233 20.37 -8.45 7.32
N GLU A 234 19.20 -8.30 7.87
CA GLU A 234 17.96 -8.89 7.36
C GLU A 234 16.93 -7.79 7.11
N ILE A 235 16.25 -7.85 5.98
CA ILE A 235 15.19 -6.90 5.67
C ILE A 235 13.99 -7.17 6.58
N ALA A 236 13.39 -6.13 7.13
CA ALA A 236 12.18 -6.26 7.94
C ALA A 236 10.92 -6.08 7.09
N LEU A 237 9.92 -6.91 7.33
CA LEU A 237 8.60 -6.80 6.73
C LEU A 237 7.56 -6.42 7.78
N ALA A 238 6.81 -5.36 7.51
CA ALA A 238 5.69 -4.99 8.36
C ALA A 238 4.49 -5.90 8.10
N ASN A 239 3.96 -6.50 9.16
CA ASN A 239 2.68 -7.17 9.17
C ASN A 239 1.60 -6.19 9.60
N VAL A 240 0.60 -5.99 8.74
CA VAL A 240 -0.53 -5.08 8.98
C VAL A 240 -1.80 -5.91 9.06
N PRO A 241 -2.42 -6.05 10.26
CA PRO A 241 -3.62 -6.87 10.44
C PRO A 241 -4.79 -6.41 9.57
N ASN A 242 -4.99 -5.11 9.44
CA ASN A 242 -6.03 -4.54 8.59
C ASN A 242 -5.41 -3.61 7.53
N THR A 243 -5.15 -4.17 6.36
CA THR A 243 -4.60 -3.42 5.22
C THR A 243 -5.56 -2.34 4.69
N GLY A 244 -6.87 -2.49 4.89
CA GLY A 244 -7.87 -1.48 4.51
C GLY A 244 -7.78 -0.18 5.32
N GLY A 245 -7.09 -0.19 6.47
CA GLY A 245 -6.85 0.99 7.31
C GLY A 245 -5.63 1.81 6.90
N LEU A 246 -4.86 1.35 5.91
CA LEU A 246 -3.70 2.07 5.40
C LEU A 246 -4.14 3.29 4.57
N GLU A 247 -3.49 4.42 4.81
CA GLU A 247 -3.67 5.63 4.03
C GLU A 247 -2.62 5.71 2.93
N MET A 248 -3.04 6.00 1.71
CA MET A 248 -2.13 6.09 0.56
C MET A 248 -1.50 7.48 0.48
N GLY A 249 -0.18 7.51 0.50
CA GLY A 249 0.63 8.68 0.17
C GLY A 249 0.96 8.76 -1.32
N THR A 250 1.93 9.59 -1.66
CA THR A 250 2.48 9.71 -3.02
C THR A 250 3.46 8.56 -3.30
N GLY A 251 3.56 8.10 -4.54
CA GLY A 251 4.61 7.16 -4.97
C GLY A 251 4.46 5.71 -4.51
N SER A 252 3.25 5.22 -4.29
CA SER A 252 2.97 3.85 -3.81
C SER A 252 3.44 3.58 -2.38
N TYR A 253 3.54 4.64 -1.56
CA TYR A 253 3.77 4.52 -0.13
C TYR A 253 2.45 4.58 0.63
N TYR A 254 2.42 3.88 1.74
CA TYR A 254 1.30 3.83 2.65
C TYR A 254 1.74 4.31 4.02
N THR A 255 0.87 5.06 4.69
CA THR A 255 1.04 5.47 6.09
C THR A 255 0.11 4.65 6.97
N ILE A 256 0.55 4.42 8.19
CA ILE A 256 -0.21 3.66 9.19
C ILE A 256 -1.35 4.56 9.70
N GLY A 257 -2.60 4.16 9.45
CA GLY A 257 -3.79 4.85 9.94
C GLY A 257 -4.27 4.32 11.28
N ASN A 258 -5.24 5.00 11.89
CA ASN A 258 -5.79 4.61 13.21
C ASN A 258 -6.55 3.27 13.20
N ASN A 259 -6.91 2.74 12.02
CA ASN A 259 -7.69 1.51 11.88
C ASN A 259 -6.87 0.33 11.30
N THR A 260 -5.54 0.43 11.29
CA THR A 260 -4.66 -0.64 10.80
C THR A 260 -4.49 -1.79 11.77
N GLY A 261 -4.77 -1.57 13.07
CA GLY A 261 -4.38 -2.47 14.15
C GLY A 261 -2.92 -2.25 14.55
N VAL A 262 -2.41 -3.09 15.41
CA VAL A 262 -1.00 -3.04 15.83
C VAL A 262 -0.14 -3.56 14.68
N VAL A 263 0.76 -2.71 14.20
CA VAL A 263 1.72 -3.05 13.15
C VAL A 263 3.01 -3.53 13.80
N GLU A 264 3.47 -4.68 13.38
CA GLU A 264 4.68 -5.33 13.90
C GLU A 264 5.61 -5.66 12.73
N ALA A 265 6.90 -5.56 12.97
CA ALA A 265 7.93 -5.90 12.00
C ALA A 265 8.50 -7.29 12.30
N PHE A 266 8.54 -8.13 11.28
CA PHE A 266 9.04 -9.51 11.34
C PHE A 266 10.09 -9.76 10.26
N GLN A 267 10.81 -10.85 10.43
CA GLN A 267 11.63 -11.44 9.37
C GLN A 267 10.73 -11.99 8.24
N PRO A 268 11.20 -12.03 7.00
CA PRO A 268 10.49 -12.67 5.91
C PRO A 268 10.21 -14.16 6.19
N GLY A 269 8.93 -14.52 6.15
CA GLY A 269 8.45 -15.88 6.44
C GLY A 269 8.08 -16.16 7.88
N ASP A 270 8.18 -15.18 8.77
CA ASP A 270 7.71 -15.24 10.14
C ASP A 270 6.55 -14.26 10.37
N GLY A 271 5.79 -14.37 11.47
CA GLY A 271 4.72 -13.45 11.84
C GLY A 271 3.61 -13.25 10.77
N ASN A 272 3.30 -14.28 9.97
CA ASN A 272 2.35 -14.21 8.84
C ASN A 272 2.82 -13.31 7.68
N THR A 273 4.11 -12.98 7.62
CA THR A 273 4.73 -12.28 6.49
C THR A 273 5.12 -13.24 5.38
N GLY A 274 5.15 -12.74 4.14
CA GLY A 274 5.60 -13.49 2.98
C GLY A 274 7.11 -13.70 2.95
N ARG A 275 7.57 -14.52 2.01
CA ARG A 275 9.00 -14.69 1.71
C ARG A 275 9.42 -13.71 0.62
N LEU A 276 10.72 -13.44 0.56
CA LEU A 276 11.28 -12.63 -0.50
C LEU A 276 11.57 -13.46 -1.75
N GLN A 277 11.33 -12.89 -2.90
CA GLN A 277 11.75 -13.41 -4.19
C GLN A 277 12.74 -12.43 -4.81
N PRO A 278 14.02 -12.78 -4.89
CA PRO A 278 15.06 -11.91 -5.44
C PRO A 278 14.96 -11.81 -6.96
N SER A 279 15.56 -10.75 -7.51
CA SER A 279 15.65 -10.46 -8.94
C SER A 279 14.30 -10.31 -9.65
N CYS A 280 13.26 -9.98 -8.90
CA CYS A 280 11.90 -9.79 -9.38
C CYS A 280 11.27 -8.55 -8.74
N LEU A 281 10.36 -7.91 -9.47
CA LEU A 281 9.47 -6.87 -8.95
C LEU A 281 8.03 -7.32 -9.01
N GLU A 282 7.21 -6.86 -8.07
CA GLU A 282 5.77 -7.12 -8.06
C GLU A 282 5.08 -6.28 -9.14
N MET A 283 4.37 -6.92 -10.07
CA MET A 283 3.54 -6.20 -11.04
C MET A 283 2.29 -5.61 -10.39
N ALA A 284 1.61 -4.71 -11.09
CA ALA A 284 0.27 -4.30 -10.70
C ALA A 284 -0.70 -5.50 -10.72
N ASN A 285 -1.63 -5.55 -9.77
CA ASN A 285 -2.68 -6.58 -9.73
C ASN A 285 -3.92 -6.18 -10.54
N VAL A 286 -3.73 -5.46 -11.63
CA VAL A 286 -4.79 -4.92 -12.50
C VAL A 286 -5.02 -5.84 -13.69
N ASP A 287 -6.24 -6.36 -13.84
CA ASP A 287 -6.67 -7.04 -15.05
C ASP A 287 -7.29 -6.02 -16.03
N ILE A 288 -6.52 -5.67 -17.04
CA ILE A 288 -6.90 -4.65 -18.03
C ILE A 288 -8.20 -5.05 -18.77
N ALA A 289 -8.42 -6.34 -19.06
CA ALA A 289 -9.62 -6.79 -19.77
C ALA A 289 -10.88 -6.58 -18.93
N ASN A 290 -10.81 -6.92 -17.65
CA ASN A 290 -11.90 -6.70 -16.71
C ASN A 290 -12.15 -5.21 -16.46
N GLU A 291 -11.10 -4.41 -16.29
CA GLU A 291 -11.24 -2.95 -16.09
C GLU A 291 -11.88 -2.27 -17.31
N PHE A 292 -11.53 -2.66 -18.54
CA PHE A 292 -12.22 -2.15 -19.73
C PHE A 292 -13.68 -2.58 -19.82
N ALA A 293 -14.00 -3.82 -19.47
CA ALA A 293 -15.38 -4.28 -19.42
C ALA A 293 -16.21 -3.49 -18.39
N GLU A 294 -15.63 -3.26 -17.19
CA GLU A 294 -16.25 -2.43 -16.17
C GLU A 294 -16.40 -0.97 -16.58
N MET A 295 -15.42 -0.41 -17.28
CA MET A 295 -15.51 0.94 -17.83
C MET A 295 -16.67 1.07 -18.81
N ILE A 296 -16.83 0.13 -19.76
CA ILE A 296 -17.92 0.15 -20.73
C ILE A 296 -19.28 0.06 -20.02
N THR A 297 -19.43 -0.83 -19.03
CA THR A 297 -20.68 -0.98 -18.27
C THR A 297 -21.00 0.28 -17.46
N THR A 298 -19.98 0.89 -16.83
CA THR A 298 -20.12 2.12 -16.07
C THR A 298 -20.49 3.31 -16.96
N GLN A 299 -19.87 3.43 -18.14
CA GLN A 299 -20.23 4.44 -19.15
C GLN A 299 -21.68 4.28 -19.63
N ARG A 300 -22.14 3.04 -19.87
CA ARG A 300 -23.53 2.77 -20.24
C ARG A 300 -24.49 3.16 -19.12
N GLY A 301 -24.14 2.86 -17.84
CA GLY A 301 -24.92 3.27 -16.67
C GLY A 301 -25.00 4.80 -16.53
N PHE A 302 -23.88 5.49 -16.75
CA PHE A 302 -23.83 6.96 -16.79
C PHE A 302 -24.76 7.53 -17.88
N GLN A 303 -24.69 7.01 -19.13
CA GLN A 303 -25.52 7.43 -20.23
C GLN A 303 -27.02 7.17 -19.96
N ALA A 304 -27.36 6.04 -19.33
CA ALA A 304 -28.73 5.72 -18.94
C ALA A 304 -29.30 6.75 -17.95
N ASN A 305 -28.52 7.10 -16.92
CA ASN A 305 -28.92 8.10 -15.92
C ASN A 305 -29.06 9.52 -16.55
N THR A 306 -28.16 9.88 -17.49
CA THR A 306 -28.25 11.17 -18.21
C THR A 306 -29.55 11.24 -19.02
N ARG A 307 -29.99 10.13 -19.66
CA ARG A 307 -31.26 10.11 -20.38
C ARG A 307 -32.47 10.30 -19.47
N ILE A 308 -32.44 9.78 -18.23
CA ILE A 308 -33.50 10.04 -17.26
C ILE A 308 -33.60 11.55 -16.95
N VAL A 309 -32.47 12.23 -16.80
CA VAL A 309 -32.45 13.68 -16.55
C VAL A 309 -33.03 14.44 -17.74
N THR A 310 -32.60 14.13 -18.97
CA THR A 310 -33.10 14.84 -20.18
C THR A 310 -34.60 14.61 -20.40
N VAL A 311 -35.10 13.39 -20.23
CA VAL A 311 -36.53 13.09 -20.36
C VAL A 311 -37.35 13.78 -19.28
N THR A 312 -36.82 13.86 -18.06
CA THR A 312 -37.49 14.58 -16.96
C THR A 312 -37.56 16.09 -17.23
N ASP A 313 -36.52 16.65 -17.81
CA ASP A 313 -36.49 18.07 -18.19
C ASP A 313 -37.47 18.36 -19.31
N GLN A 314 -37.57 17.57 -20.35
CA GLN A 314 -38.58 17.67 -21.42
C GLN A 314 -40.00 17.60 -20.87
N MET A 315 -40.28 16.66 -19.95
CA MET A 315 -41.62 16.59 -19.31
C MET A 315 -41.92 17.85 -18.48
N LEU A 316 -40.95 18.46 -17.82
CA LEU A 316 -41.12 19.69 -17.08
C LEU A 316 -41.38 20.87 -18.04
N GLU A 317 -40.69 20.94 -19.18
CA GLU A 317 -40.88 21.95 -20.20
C GLU A 317 -42.30 21.87 -20.80
N GLU A 318 -42.78 20.68 -21.14
CA GLU A 318 -44.17 20.48 -21.60
C GLU A 318 -45.20 20.88 -20.57
N LEU A 319 -44.98 20.57 -19.27
CA LEU A 319 -45.90 21.00 -18.19
C LEU A 319 -45.94 22.51 -18.04
N VAL A 320 -44.80 23.19 -18.17
CA VAL A 320 -44.75 24.66 -18.13
C VAL A 320 -45.45 25.28 -19.34
N SER A 321 -45.28 24.68 -20.53
CA SER A 321 -45.93 25.14 -21.76
C SER A 321 -47.44 24.96 -21.72
N MET A 322 -47.96 23.89 -21.08
CA MET A 322 -49.39 23.66 -20.90
C MET A 322 -50.07 24.68 -19.95
N LYS A 323 -49.31 25.41 -19.16
CA LYS A 323 -49.82 26.45 -18.23
C LYS A 323 -49.98 27.81 -18.92
N ARG A 324 -49.52 27.97 -20.14
CA ARG A 324 -49.75 29.15 -20.99
C ARG A 324 -50.94 28.91 -21.88
#